data_5ec0d34cadac10a42eda22b5a1635276
#
_entry.id   5ec0d34cadac10a42eda22b5a1635276
#
_cell.length_a   1.000
_cell.length_b   1.000
_cell.length_c   1.000
_cell.angle_alpha   90.00
_cell.angle_beta   90.00
_cell.angle_gamma   90.00
#
_symmetry.space_group_name_H-M   'P 1'
#
loop_
_entity.id
_entity.type
_entity.pdbx_description
1 polymer ?
#
loop_
_entity_poly.entity_id
_entity_poly.type
_entity_poly.pdbx_seq_one_letter_code
_entity_poly.pdbx_strand_id
1 'polypeptide(L)'
;MKRDRIALTALFLLITAGTAMSQRSFKDIEGPWSGTLKEGGVELNMVFSFTMTEADTVKATLDVPAQGAVGLPLGRVTFKDDTLTVDAPMIKGQYRGTFSGDSTLTGTWMQLGRKYPLDLKKNTAPVTYNRPQEPVKPYPYREEEVTFRNSVENFDLAGTLTLPEGAGPFPAVVMITGSGQEDRNETVFAHKPFLVIADYLTRNGIAVLRYDDRGYGESKGNAANATSLSFADDAAAAVTYLLGRPEINPKKIGLAGHSEGGLIAPIVASKNKNIAFIISLAGPGVSGYDILSKQTRDVLMASGSSETEVEEAWSTNSNLFKIVMAQPDQRKAAKEAMEWYSKDLDAKGVTPDERRDKIAAFAQGIGQVNNPWMRYFLSTDPAVFWKEVKCPVLALNGDRDLQVNYEQNLPVIKAAVTSGGNKKIKTVVLPGHNHLFQHCTTGSPAEYITIEETFSPDALDIITKSIKKTMKVK
;
A
#
# COMPACT_ATOMS: atom_id res chain seq x y z
N MET A 1 -63.75 23.66 -78.49
CA MET A 1 -63.29 22.37 -77.95
C MET A 1 -61.83 22.48 -77.49
N LYS A 2 -61.58 22.80 -76.25
CA LYS A 2 -60.26 22.84 -75.62
C LYS A 2 -60.16 21.72 -74.57
N ARG A 3 -59.22 20.80 -74.74
CA ARG A 3 -58.93 19.74 -73.85
C ARG A 3 -57.88 20.25 -72.83
N ASP A 4 -58.32 20.35 -71.57
CA ASP A 4 -57.43 20.68 -70.47
C ASP A 4 -56.67 19.38 -70.04
N ARG A 5 -55.36 19.49 -70.10
CA ARG A 5 -54.43 18.44 -69.54
C ARG A 5 -54.15 18.78 -68.10
N ILE A 6 -54.62 17.93 -67.16
CA ILE A 6 -54.25 17.97 -65.78
C ILE A 6 -52.88 17.30 -65.62
N ALA A 7 -51.86 18.09 -65.21
CA ALA A 7 -50.54 17.58 -64.89
C ALA A 7 -50.55 17.10 -63.43
N LEU A 8 -50.31 15.81 -63.19
CA LEU A 8 -50.15 15.20 -61.86
C LEU A 8 -48.68 15.37 -61.45
N THR A 9 -48.42 16.28 -60.51
CA THR A 9 -47.10 16.46 -59.88
C THR A 9 -46.96 15.45 -58.74
N ALA A 10 -46.16 14.41 -58.92
CA ALA A 10 -45.83 13.46 -57.88
C ALA A 10 -44.78 14.10 -56.96
N LEU A 11 -45.20 14.36 -55.72
CA LEU A 11 -44.32 14.82 -54.63
C LEU A 11 -43.54 13.62 -54.04
N PHE A 12 -42.26 13.47 -54.36
CA PHE A 12 -41.38 12.51 -53.72
C PHE A 12 -41.00 13.03 -52.33
N LEU A 13 -41.60 12.47 -51.25
CA LEU A 13 -41.11 12.63 -49.89
C LEU A 13 -39.88 11.76 -49.72
N LEU A 14 -38.69 12.36 -49.72
CA LEU A 14 -37.47 11.74 -49.21
C LEU A 14 -37.57 11.64 -47.71
N ILE A 15 -37.93 10.46 -47.18
CA ILE A 15 -37.75 10.12 -45.79
C ILE A 15 -36.28 9.86 -45.61
N THR A 16 -35.53 10.85 -45.15
CA THR A 16 -34.18 10.63 -44.57
C THR A 16 -34.40 9.93 -43.23
N ALA A 17 -34.24 8.61 -43.20
CA ALA A 17 -34.06 7.87 -41.97
C ALA A 17 -32.72 8.33 -41.35
N GLY A 18 -32.79 9.40 -40.59
CA GLY A 18 -31.73 9.74 -39.66
C GLY A 18 -31.67 8.63 -38.61
N THR A 19 -30.70 7.77 -38.71
CA THR A 19 -30.31 6.91 -37.58
C THR A 19 -29.97 7.85 -36.42
N ALA A 20 -30.94 8.00 -35.52
CA ALA A 20 -30.65 8.63 -34.20
C ALA A 20 -29.61 7.74 -33.54
N MET A 21 -28.33 8.10 -33.65
CA MET A 21 -27.31 7.53 -32.79
C MET A 21 -27.74 7.84 -31.35
N SER A 22 -28.14 6.82 -30.62
CA SER A 22 -28.41 6.94 -29.19
C SER A 22 -27.20 7.58 -28.53
N GLN A 23 -27.37 8.75 -27.94
CA GLN A 23 -26.30 9.43 -27.23
C GLN A 23 -25.86 8.52 -26.08
N ARG A 24 -24.60 8.11 -26.05
CA ARG A 24 -24.05 7.25 -25.00
C ARG A 24 -24.12 7.94 -23.63
N SER A 25 -24.25 7.16 -22.60
CA SER A 25 -24.43 7.60 -21.21
C SER A 25 -23.42 6.94 -20.29
N PHE A 26 -23.41 7.32 -19.02
CA PHE A 26 -22.60 6.65 -18.01
C PHE A 26 -22.89 5.15 -17.88
N LYS A 27 -24.09 4.67 -18.24
CA LYS A 27 -24.41 3.24 -18.24
C LYS A 27 -23.55 2.44 -19.24
N ASP A 28 -23.13 3.06 -20.30
CA ASP A 28 -22.32 2.40 -21.34
C ASP A 28 -20.89 2.13 -20.83
N ILE A 29 -20.39 2.95 -19.88
CA ILE A 29 -19.09 2.76 -19.28
C ILE A 29 -19.13 1.89 -18.00
N GLU A 30 -20.28 1.55 -17.47
CA GLU A 30 -20.40 0.77 -16.24
C GLU A 30 -19.70 -0.59 -16.34
N GLY A 31 -19.00 -0.97 -15.27
CA GLY A 31 -18.19 -2.17 -15.16
C GLY A 31 -16.69 -1.93 -15.35
N PRO A 32 -15.88 -3.00 -15.43
CA PRO A 32 -14.43 -2.92 -15.56
C PRO A 32 -13.98 -2.75 -17.02
N TRP A 33 -12.97 -1.90 -17.19
CA TRP A 33 -12.29 -1.63 -18.45
C TRP A 33 -10.79 -1.77 -18.27
N SER A 34 -10.10 -2.54 -19.11
CA SER A 34 -8.66 -2.76 -18.99
C SER A 34 -7.89 -2.34 -20.24
N GLY A 35 -6.68 -1.86 -20.01
CA GLY A 35 -5.70 -1.56 -21.04
C GLY A 35 -4.28 -1.72 -20.53
N THR A 36 -3.34 -1.86 -21.45
CA THR A 36 -1.91 -1.98 -21.11
C THR A 36 -1.17 -0.73 -21.50
N LEU A 37 -0.64 -0.03 -20.51
CA LEU A 37 0.27 1.08 -20.70
C LEU A 37 1.68 0.54 -20.92
N LYS A 38 2.37 1.03 -21.97
CA LYS A 38 3.71 0.59 -22.35
C LYS A 38 4.67 1.77 -22.36
N GLU A 39 5.76 1.68 -21.60
CA GLU A 39 6.84 2.67 -21.58
C GLU A 39 8.17 2.00 -21.23
N GLY A 40 9.21 2.28 -22.01
CA GLY A 40 10.59 1.87 -21.69
C GLY A 40 10.79 0.36 -21.47
N GLY A 41 10.00 -0.48 -22.15
CA GLY A 41 10.03 -1.94 -21.96
C GLY A 41 9.19 -2.45 -20.79
N VAL A 42 8.55 -1.55 -20.03
CA VAL A 42 7.63 -1.90 -18.94
C VAL A 42 6.19 -1.92 -19.47
N GLU A 43 5.45 -2.97 -19.16
CA GLU A 43 4.01 -3.11 -19.44
C GLU A 43 3.22 -3.07 -18.14
N LEU A 44 2.32 -2.08 -17.99
CA LEU A 44 1.44 -1.95 -16.84
C LEU A 44 -0.01 -2.19 -17.27
N ASN A 45 -0.61 -3.25 -16.76
CA ASN A 45 -2.04 -3.45 -16.92
C ASN A 45 -2.79 -2.50 -15.98
N MET A 46 -3.68 -1.69 -16.54
CA MET A 46 -4.52 -0.73 -15.82
C MET A 46 -5.98 -1.15 -15.96
N VAL A 47 -6.69 -1.30 -14.83
CA VAL A 47 -8.12 -1.66 -14.84
C VAL A 47 -8.90 -0.53 -14.19
N PHE A 48 -9.76 0.12 -14.97
CA PHE A 48 -10.70 1.13 -14.53
C PHE A 48 -12.04 0.46 -14.24
N SER A 49 -12.56 0.57 -13.04
CA SER A 49 -13.87 0.04 -12.67
C SER A 49 -14.84 1.18 -12.39
N PHE A 50 -15.96 1.23 -13.12
CA PHE A 50 -16.99 2.26 -12.98
C PHE A 50 -18.24 1.64 -12.38
N THR A 51 -18.78 2.26 -11.33
CA THR A 51 -20.00 1.83 -10.65
C THR A 51 -20.99 3.00 -10.56
N MET A 52 -22.20 2.79 -11.03
CA MET A 52 -23.28 3.76 -10.84
C MET A 52 -23.71 3.80 -9.38
N THR A 53 -23.94 4.98 -8.85
CA THR A 53 -24.51 5.16 -7.50
C THR A 53 -26.01 5.40 -7.60
N GLU A 54 -26.73 5.24 -6.49
CA GLU A 54 -28.16 5.53 -6.42
C GLU A 54 -28.54 6.99 -6.76
N ALA A 55 -27.55 7.91 -6.68
CA ALA A 55 -27.71 9.32 -7.02
C ALA A 55 -27.36 9.65 -8.48
N ASP A 56 -27.33 8.66 -9.39
CA ASP A 56 -26.93 8.80 -10.80
C ASP A 56 -25.52 9.40 -10.97
N THR A 57 -24.66 9.27 -9.98
CA THR A 57 -23.24 9.63 -10.08
C THR A 57 -22.38 8.38 -10.29
N VAL A 58 -21.17 8.58 -10.85
CA VAL A 58 -20.24 7.48 -11.11
C VAL A 58 -19.14 7.50 -10.05
N LYS A 59 -18.97 6.38 -9.35
CA LYS A 59 -17.76 6.07 -8.62
C LYS A 59 -16.82 5.29 -9.53
N ALA A 60 -15.54 5.61 -9.49
CA ALA A 60 -14.55 4.90 -10.27
C ALA A 60 -13.32 4.56 -9.42
N THR A 61 -12.74 3.39 -9.69
CA THR A 61 -11.47 2.96 -9.10
C THR A 61 -10.50 2.55 -10.20
N LEU A 62 -9.22 2.57 -9.88
CA LEU A 62 -8.14 2.13 -10.74
C LEU A 62 -7.33 1.04 -10.03
N ASP A 63 -7.13 -0.07 -10.72
CA ASP A 63 -6.17 -1.08 -10.32
C ASP A 63 -4.96 -1.02 -11.26
N VAL A 64 -3.76 -1.03 -10.68
CA VAL A 64 -2.48 -1.22 -11.38
C VAL A 64 -1.74 -2.34 -10.64
N PRO A 65 -2.10 -3.61 -10.92
CA PRO A 65 -1.68 -4.74 -10.10
C PRO A 65 -0.17 -4.87 -9.94
N ALA A 66 0.58 -4.64 -11.03
CA ALA A 66 2.04 -4.71 -11.00
C ALA A 66 2.70 -3.64 -10.10
N GLN A 67 1.95 -2.61 -9.69
CA GLN A 67 2.40 -1.56 -8.76
C GLN A 67 1.72 -1.68 -7.39
N GLY A 68 0.99 -2.76 -7.13
CA GLY A 68 0.27 -2.97 -5.87
C GLY A 68 -0.96 -2.08 -5.66
N ALA A 69 -1.26 -1.21 -6.61
CA ALA A 69 -2.43 -0.36 -6.52
C ALA A 69 -3.69 -1.15 -6.91
N VAL A 70 -4.60 -1.34 -5.96
CA VAL A 70 -5.90 -2.00 -6.15
C VAL A 70 -6.97 -1.16 -5.46
N GLY A 71 -8.07 -0.89 -6.18
CA GLY A 71 -9.15 -0.09 -5.66
C GLY A 71 -8.80 1.39 -5.44
N LEU A 72 -7.74 1.91 -6.09
CA LEU A 72 -7.34 3.31 -5.97
C LEU A 72 -8.51 4.21 -6.37
N PRO A 73 -9.06 5.03 -5.44
CA PRO A 73 -10.20 5.87 -5.76
C PRO A 73 -9.81 6.92 -6.80
N LEU A 74 -10.62 6.99 -7.85
CA LEU A 74 -10.51 8.00 -8.89
C LEU A 74 -11.31 9.24 -8.51
N GLY A 75 -10.93 10.36 -9.08
CA GLY A 75 -11.57 11.64 -8.85
C GLY A 75 -12.78 11.85 -9.76
N ARG A 76 -12.81 13.03 -10.38
CA ARG A 76 -13.93 13.42 -11.26
C ARG A 76 -13.98 12.54 -12.51
N VAL A 77 -15.15 11.97 -12.79
CA VAL A 77 -15.47 11.28 -14.04
C VAL A 77 -16.42 12.17 -14.85
N THR A 78 -16.09 12.42 -16.09
CA THR A 78 -16.95 13.16 -17.03
C THR A 78 -17.09 12.39 -18.32
N PHE A 79 -18.32 12.41 -18.86
CA PHE A 79 -18.62 11.78 -20.15
C PHE A 79 -19.38 12.79 -21.01
N LYS A 80 -18.77 13.20 -22.12
CA LYS A 80 -19.35 14.18 -23.04
C LYS A 80 -18.88 13.92 -24.46
N ASP A 81 -19.80 13.95 -25.41
CA ASP A 81 -19.50 13.78 -26.85
C ASP A 81 -18.67 12.52 -27.11
N ASP A 82 -19.12 11.37 -26.59
CA ASP A 82 -18.45 10.06 -26.61
C ASP A 82 -17.03 10.04 -25.99
N THR A 83 -16.63 11.11 -25.32
CA THR A 83 -15.35 11.22 -24.67
C THR A 83 -15.49 11.03 -23.14
N LEU A 84 -14.81 10.02 -22.63
CA LEU A 84 -14.62 9.77 -21.21
C LEU A 84 -13.37 10.49 -20.72
N THR A 85 -13.49 11.25 -19.65
CA THR A 85 -12.34 11.82 -18.93
C THR A 85 -12.42 11.41 -17.46
N VAL A 86 -11.30 10.89 -16.92
CA VAL A 86 -11.21 10.38 -15.55
C VAL A 86 -9.97 10.94 -14.88
N ASP A 87 -10.16 11.64 -13.78
CA ASP A 87 -9.06 12.19 -12.99
C ASP A 87 -8.57 11.16 -11.95
N ALA A 88 -7.25 11.05 -11.79
CA ALA A 88 -6.59 10.25 -10.74
C ALA A 88 -5.71 11.16 -9.87
N PRO A 89 -6.29 11.96 -8.98
CA PRO A 89 -5.58 13.04 -8.27
C PRO A 89 -4.47 12.52 -7.36
N MET A 90 -4.64 11.35 -6.74
CA MET A 90 -3.65 10.76 -5.84
C MET A 90 -2.32 10.47 -6.55
N ILE A 91 -2.37 10.12 -7.82
CA ILE A 91 -1.20 9.81 -8.64
C ILE A 91 -0.92 10.87 -9.71
N LYS A 92 -1.59 12.04 -9.61
CA LYS A 92 -1.49 13.16 -10.57
C LYS A 92 -1.66 12.71 -12.02
N GLY A 93 -2.61 11.77 -12.23
CA GLY A 93 -2.92 11.17 -13.52
C GLY A 93 -4.28 11.64 -14.04
N GLN A 94 -4.50 11.48 -15.36
CA GLN A 94 -5.78 11.66 -16.02
C GLN A 94 -5.86 10.73 -17.22
N TYR A 95 -6.98 10.03 -17.37
CA TYR A 95 -7.32 9.31 -18.61
C TYR A 95 -8.28 10.14 -19.44
N ARG A 96 -8.07 10.14 -20.77
CA ARG A 96 -9.03 10.68 -21.75
C ARG A 96 -9.12 9.73 -22.92
N GLY A 97 -10.31 9.19 -23.19
CA GLY A 97 -10.55 8.28 -24.30
C GLY A 97 -11.91 8.49 -24.94
N THR A 98 -12.02 8.16 -26.22
CA THR A 98 -13.25 8.26 -27.02
C THR A 98 -13.63 6.85 -27.47
N PHE A 99 -14.92 6.55 -27.47
CA PHE A 99 -15.42 5.28 -27.99
C PHE A 99 -15.04 5.08 -29.45
N SER A 100 -14.35 3.98 -29.74
CA SER A 100 -14.03 3.51 -31.10
C SER A 100 -14.85 2.27 -31.49
N GLY A 101 -15.76 1.83 -30.63
CA GLY A 101 -16.69 0.70 -30.75
C GLY A 101 -17.53 0.61 -29.49
N ASP A 102 -18.35 -0.44 -29.33
CA ASP A 102 -19.24 -0.58 -28.19
C ASP A 102 -18.52 -1.00 -26.90
N SER A 103 -17.34 -1.58 -27.03
CA SER A 103 -16.54 -2.11 -25.92
C SER A 103 -15.09 -1.66 -25.96
N THR A 104 -14.76 -0.60 -26.70
CA THR A 104 -13.40 -0.10 -26.84
C THR A 104 -13.38 1.43 -26.73
N LEU A 105 -12.47 1.94 -25.89
CA LEU A 105 -12.11 3.35 -25.80
C LEU A 105 -10.68 3.51 -26.31
N THR A 106 -10.49 4.29 -27.38
CA THR A 106 -9.17 4.70 -27.81
C THR A 106 -8.77 5.96 -27.07
N GLY A 107 -7.65 5.93 -26.36
CA GLY A 107 -7.36 7.00 -25.43
C GLY A 107 -5.89 7.23 -25.11
N THR A 108 -5.72 8.12 -24.15
CA THR A 108 -4.41 8.56 -23.67
C THR A 108 -4.44 8.67 -22.15
N TRP A 109 -3.48 8.08 -21.50
CA TRP A 109 -3.14 8.34 -20.11
C TRP A 109 -2.16 9.52 -20.05
N MET A 110 -2.46 10.49 -19.21
CA MET A 110 -1.59 11.64 -18.95
C MET A 110 -1.16 11.59 -17.50
N GLN A 111 0.14 11.62 -17.26
CA GLN A 111 0.67 11.64 -15.91
C GLN A 111 1.96 12.47 -15.87
N LEU A 112 2.05 13.43 -14.94
CA LEU A 112 3.25 14.27 -14.74
C LEU A 112 3.73 14.99 -16.00
N GLY A 113 2.79 15.42 -16.84
CA GLY A 113 3.08 16.11 -18.10
C GLY A 113 3.41 15.20 -19.29
N ARG A 114 3.54 13.88 -19.07
CA ARG A 114 3.73 12.88 -20.13
C ARG A 114 2.40 12.34 -20.63
N LYS A 115 2.38 11.90 -21.87
CA LYS A 115 1.21 11.29 -22.53
C LYS A 115 1.58 9.90 -23.03
N TYR A 116 0.75 8.93 -22.69
CA TYR A 116 0.92 7.54 -23.06
C TYR A 116 -0.31 7.05 -23.78
N PRO A 117 -0.20 6.44 -24.96
CA PRO A 117 -1.33 5.76 -25.57
C PRO A 117 -1.87 4.69 -24.62
N LEU A 118 -3.18 4.69 -24.40
CA LEU A 118 -3.85 3.71 -23.56
C LEU A 118 -5.26 3.47 -24.08
N ASP A 119 -5.42 2.40 -24.82
CA ASP A 119 -6.73 1.94 -25.26
C ASP A 119 -7.31 1.03 -24.16
N LEU A 120 -8.59 1.25 -23.86
CA LEU A 120 -9.31 0.41 -22.88
C LEU A 120 -10.33 -0.48 -23.60
N LYS A 121 -10.42 -1.72 -23.16
CA LYS A 121 -11.45 -2.68 -23.57
C LYS A 121 -12.33 -3.01 -22.38
N LYS A 122 -13.64 -3.05 -22.61
CA LYS A 122 -14.62 -3.45 -21.60
C LYS A 122 -14.44 -4.94 -21.27
N ASN A 123 -14.25 -5.25 -20.01
CA ASN A 123 -14.16 -6.62 -19.54
C ASN A 123 -15.57 -7.20 -19.36
N THR A 124 -15.72 -8.48 -19.69
CA THR A 124 -17.00 -9.19 -19.53
C THR A 124 -17.28 -9.62 -18.09
N ALA A 125 -16.24 -9.64 -17.24
CA ALA A 125 -16.34 -9.98 -15.83
C ALA A 125 -15.39 -9.07 -15.01
N PRO A 126 -15.70 -8.83 -13.72
CA PRO A 126 -14.79 -8.17 -12.81
C PRO A 126 -13.46 -8.90 -12.74
N VAL A 127 -12.37 -8.15 -12.57
CA VAL A 127 -11.08 -8.76 -12.22
C VAL A 127 -11.17 -9.25 -10.78
N THR A 128 -11.07 -10.56 -10.60
CA THR A 128 -11.09 -11.19 -9.28
C THR A 128 -9.77 -11.88 -9.02
N TYR A 129 -9.29 -11.79 -7.79
CA TYR A 129 -8.11 -12.49 -7.34
C TYR A 129 -8.52 -13.62 -6.41
N ASN A 130 -8.04 -14.83 -6.67
CA ASN A 130 -8.29 -15.96 -5.79
C ASN A 130 -7.48 -15.79 -4.50
N ARG A 131 -8.19 -15.66 -3.36
CA ARG A 131 -7.61 -15.47 -2.02
C ARG A 131 -8.23 -16.46 -1.04
N PRO A 132 -7.87 -17.74 -1.16
CA PRO A 132 -8.56 -18.83 -0.45
C PRO A 132 -8.41 -18.77 1.07
N GLN A 133 -7.45 -18.01 1.59
CA GLN A 133 -7.24 -17.83 3.02
C GLN A 133 -8.08 -16.72 3.63
N GLU A 134 -8.70 -15.83 2.83
CA GLU A 134 -9.57 -14.80 3.37
C GLU A 134 -10.80 -15.43 4.01
N PRO A 135 -11.06 -15.17 5.30
CA PRO A 135 -12.18 -15.79 5.99
C PRO A 135 -13.52 -15.26 5.49
N VAL A 136 -14.51 -16.15 5.40
CA VAL A 136 -15.87 -15.84 4.96
C VAL A 136 -16.83 -15.86 6.15
N LYS A 137 -17.70 -14.86 6.25
CA LYS A 137 -18.75 -14.78 7.29
C LYS A 137 -19.83 -15.86 7.07
N PRO A 138 -20.47 -16.36 8.15
CA PRO A 138 -20.29 -15.96 9.55
C PRO A 138 -19.01 -16.56 10.18
N TYR A 139 -18.33 -15.75 10.99
CA TYR A 139 -17.16 -16.21 11.73
C TYR A 139 -17.56 -16.98 12.99
N PRO A 140 -16.76 -17.98 13.46
CA PRO A 140 -17.01 -18.70 14.69
C PRO A 140 -16.49 -17.94 15.94
N TYR A 141 -16.39 -16.63 15.86
CA TYR A 141 -15.93 -15.74 16.92
C TYR A 141 -16.64 -14.38 16.81
N ARG A 142 -16.56 -13.57 17.84
CA ARG A 142 -17.18 -12.24 17.86
C ARG A 142 -16.30 -11.22 17.15
N GLU A 143 -16.90 -10.42 16.28
CA GLU A 143 -16.27 -9.29 15.62
C GLU A 143 -17.01 -8.01 16.02
N GLU A 144 -16.28 -6.97 16.40
CA GLU A 144 -16.81 -5.68 16.83
C GLU A 144 -16.10 -4.55 16.09
N GLU A 145 -16.88 -3.67 15.43
CA GLU A 145 -16.37 -2.39 14.99
C GLU A 145 -16.18 -1.48 16.21
N VAL A 146 -15.01 -0.90 16.32
CA VAL A 146 -14.61 -0.13 17.48
C VAL A 146 -14.00 1.21 17.09
N THR A 147 -14.14 2.18 18.00
CA THR A 147 -13.49 3.48 17.89
C THR A 147 -12.74 3.76 19.18
N PHE A 148 -11.53 4.28 19.08
CA PHE A 148 -10.71 4.64 20.23
C PHE A 148 -9.92 5.93 20.00
N ARG A 149 -9.60 6.64 21.08
CA ARG A 149 -9.05 7.98 21.05
C ARG A 149 -7.53 7.98 21.09
N ASN A 150 -6.87 8.57 20.09
CA ASN A 150 -5.53 9.09 20.25
C ASN A 150 -5.61 10.38 21.06
N SER A 151 -5.21 10.32 22.33
CA SER A 151 -5.28 11.46 23.24
C SER A 151 -4.13 12.46 23.08
N VAL A 152 -3.06 12.09 22.36
CA VAL A 152 -1.89 12.95 22.11
C VAL A 152 -2.27 14.06 21.12
N GLU A 153 -2.88 13.65 20.00
CA GLU A 153 -3.29 14.59 18.94
C GLU A 153 -4.82 14.81 18.87
N ASN A 154 -5.58 14.16 19.76
CA ASN A 154 -7.01 14.40 20.01
C ASN A 154 -7.93 14.08 18.80
N PHE A 155 -7.80 12.89 18.22
CA PHE A 155 -8.68 12.37 17.17
C PHE A 155 -9.02 10.91 17.40
N ASP A 156 -10.04 10.40 16.69
CA ASP A 156 -10.52 9.04 16.82
C ASP A 156 -9.98 8.14 15.72
N LEU A 157 -9.54 6.95 16.10
CA LEU A 157 -9.14 5.86 15.23
C LEU A 157 -10.26 4.81 15.20
N ALA A 158 -10.54 4.29 14.01
CA ALA A 158 -11.53 3.23 13.79
C ALA A 158 -10.82 1.89 13.57
N GLY A 159 -11.38 0.83 14.08
CA GLY A 159 -10.80 -0.51 13.95
C GLY A 159 -11.82 -1.62 14.14
N THR A 160 -11.34 -2.84 14.03
CA THR A 160 -12.11 -4.06 14.27
C THR A 160 -11.42 -4.89 15.33
N LEU A 161 -12.15 -5.20 16.41
CA LEU A 161 -11.72 -6.11 17.47
C LEU A 161 -12.35 -7.48 17.24
N THR A 162 -11.53 -8.51 17.09
CA THR A 162 -12.00 -9.91 17.08
C THR A 162 -11.73 -10.56 18.42
N LEU A 163 -12.73 -11.26 18.96
CA LEU A 163 -12.71 -11.86 20.29
C LEU A 163 -13.02 -13.37 20.18
N PRO A 164 -12.17 -14.24 20.75
CA PRO A 164 -12.44 -15.68 20.78
C PRO A 164 -13.77 -16.01 21.45
N GLU A 165 -14.30 -17.21 21.21
CA GLU A 165 -15.42 -17.73 21.97
C GLU A 165 -15.11 -17.87 23.46
N GLY A 166 -16.13 -17.64 24.31
CA GLY A 166 -16.01 -17.73 25.76
C GLY A 166 -15.96 -16.39 26.48
N ALA A 167 -15.73 -16.44 27.78
CA ALA A 167 -15.84 -15.26 28.64
C ALA A 167 -14.53 -14.47 28.79
N GLY A 168 -13.38 -15.01 28.38
CA GLY A 168 -12.08 -14.38 28.60
C GLY A 168 -11.63 -14.50 30.10
N PRO A 169 -10.68 -13.65 30.58
CA PRO A 169 -10.01 -12.62 29.79
C PRO A 169 -8.93 -13.21 28.85
N PHE A 170 -8.98 -12.80 27.59
CA PHE A 170 -8.10 -13.29 26.53
C PHE A 170 -6.76 -12.55 26.48
N PRO A 171 -5.67 -13.16 26.02
CA PRO A 171 -4.53 -12.43 25.51
C PRO A 171 -4.95 -11.67 24.25
N ALA A 172 -4.29 -10.55 23.97
CA ALA A 172 -4.62 -9.73 22.81
C ALA A 172 -3.38 -9.27 22.05
N VAL A 173 -3.56 -9.00 20.76
CA VAL A 173 -2.56 -8.43 19.85
C VAL A 173 -3.14 -7.17 19.20
N VAL A 174 -2.36 -6.09 19.18
CA VAL A 174 -2.59 -4.95 18.32
C VAL A 174 -1.76 -5.16 17.06
N MET A 175 -2.39 -5.15 15.90
CA MET A 175 -1.72 -5.20 14.59
C MET A 175 -1.31 -3.79 14.19
N ILE A 176 -0.09 -3.63 13.66
CA ILE A 176 0.48 -2.35 13.24
C ILE A 176 0.96 -2.51 11.80
N THR A 177 0.38 -1.74 10.89
CA THR A 177 0.61 -1.75 9.44
C THR A 177 2.03 -1.33 9.06
N GLY A 178 2.38 -1.58 7.80
CA GLY A 178 3.63 -1.15 7.19
C GLY A 178 3.66 0.34 6.85
N SER A 179 4.52 0.71 5.91
CA SER A 179 4.69 2.08 5.47
C SER A 179 3.65 2.50 4.45
N GLY A 180 3.06 3.66 4.66
CA GLY A 180 1.96 4.20 3.87
C GLY A 180 0.74 4.45 4.73
N GLN A 181 -0.37 4.81 4.09
CA GLN A 181 -1.68 4.86 4.75
C GLN A 181 -2.47 3.62 4.33
N GLU A 182 -2.73 2.74 5.26
CA GLU A 182 -3.34 1.44 5.02
C GLU A 182 -4.64 1.25 5.81
N ASP A 183 -5.49 0.38 5.31
CA ASP A 183 -6.67 -0.05 6.05
C ASP A 183 -6.31 -1.07 7.13
N ARG A 184 -7.24 -1.33 8.03
CA ARG A 184 -7.10 -2.30 9.13
C ARG A 184 -6.76 -3.72 8.72
N ASN A 185 -6.88 -4.06 7.44
CA ASN A 185 -6.55 -5.36 6.88
C ASN A 185 -5.14 -5.41 6.28
N GLU A 186 -4.44 -4.25 6.20
CA GLU A 186 -3.21 -4.09 5.45
C GLU A 186 -3.41 -4.55 3.99
N THR A 187 -4.46 -3.99 3.34
CA THR A 187 -4.82 -4.41 1.98
C THR A 187 -3.76 -3.99 0.99
N VAL A 188 -2.98 -4.94 0.50
CA VAL A 188 -1.84 -4.75 -0.40
C VAL A 188 -1.84 -5.83 -1.48
N PHE A 189 -1.67 -5.47 -2.75
CA PHE A 189 -1.70 -6.41 -3.89
C PHE A 189 -2.95 -7.30 -3.91
N ALA A 190 -4.12 -6.77 -3.55
CA ALA A 190 -5.38 -7.50 -3.37
C ALA A 190 -5.34 -8.62 -2.33
N HIS A 191 -4.39 -8.61 -1.43
CA HIS A 191 -4.34 -9.45 -0.23
C HIS A 191 -4.78 -8.66 0.99
N LYS A 192 -5.23 -9.38 2.03
CA LYS A 192 -5.59 -8.82 3.34
C LYS A 192 -4.87 -9.60 4.45
N PRO A 193 -3.54 -9.46 4.56
CA PRO A 193 -2.76 -10.26 5.49
C PRO A 193 -3.23 -10.13 6.94
N PHE A 194 -3.56 -8.93 7.41
CA PHE A 194 -4.02 -8.75 8.79
C PHE A 194 -5.40 -9.37 9.05
N LEU A 195 -6.26 -9.46 8.04
CA LEU A 195 -7.53 -10.20 8.17
C LEU A 195 -7.28 -11.69 8.38
N VAL A 196 -6.36 -12.28 7.61
CA VAL A 196 -5.98 -13.69 7.71
C VAL A 196 -5.30 -13.99 9.05
N ILE A 197 -4.36 -13.15 9.48
CA ILE A 197 -3.69 -13.28 10.78
C ILE A 197 -4.70 -13.18 11.91
N ALA A 198 -5.62 -12.23 11.85
CA ALA A 198 -6.62 -12.01 12.89
C ALA A 198 -7.58 -13.20 13.00
N ASP A 199 -8.08 -13.74 11.89
CA ASP A 199 -8.92 -14.93 11.88
C ASP A 199 -8.19 -16.12 12.52
N TYR A 200 -6.95 -16.36 12.10
CA TYR A 200 -6.17 -17.49 12.61
C TYR A 200 -5.88 -17.37 14.12
N LEU A 201 -5.46 -16.20 14.59
CA LEU A 201 -5.17 -15.95 15.98
C LEU A 201 -6.43 -16.03 16.85
N THR A 202 -7.55 -15.48 16.36
CA THR A 202 -8.81 -15.47 17.12
C THR A 202 -9.39 -16.86 17.29
N ARG A 203 -9.35 -17.70 16.24
CA ARG A 203 -9.69 -19.14 16.33
C ARG A 203 -8.78 -19.89 17.32
N ASN A 204 -7.59 -19.38 17.55
CA ASN A 204 -6.62 -19.97 18.48
C ASN A 204 -6.64 -19.34 19.89
N GLY A 205 -7.68 -18.60 20.24
CA GLY A 205 -7.89 -18.07 21.61
C GLY A 205 -7.14 -16.77 21.91
N ILE A 206 -6.76 -16.00 20.88
CA ILE A 206 -6.05 -14.72 21.00
C ILE A 206 -6.89 -13.63 20.35
N ALA A 207 -7.31 -12.62 21.11
CA ALA A 207 -8.03 -11.47 20.58
C ALA A 207 -7.12 -10.61 19.71
N VAL A 208 -7.68 -9.98 18.66
CA VAL A 208 -6.90 -9.14 17.76
C VAL A 208 -7.60 -7.82 17.49
N LEU A 209 -6.89 -6.72 17.69
CA LEU A 209 -7.30 -5.38 17.29
C LEU A 209 -6.51 -4.95 16.07
N ARG A 210 -7.24 -4.68 14.97
CA ARG A 210 -6.76 -4.09 13.73
C ARG A 210 -7.41 -2.72 13.59
N TYR A 211 -6.71 -1.72 13.08
CA TYR A 211 -7.27 -0.37 12.93
C TYR A 211 -6.78 0.28 11.63
N ASP A 212 -7.61 1.17 11.07
CA ASP A 212 -7.23 1.99 9.93
C ASP A 212 -6.23 3.05 10.37
N ASP A 213 -5.21 3.29 9.58
CA ASP A 213 -4.23 4.33 9.87
C ASP A 213 -4.87 5.72 9.96
N ARG A 214 -4.21 6.64 10.67
CA ARG A 214 -4.66 8.04 10.77
C ARG A 214 -4.94 8.65 9.40
N GLY A 215 -6.14 9.22 9.22
CA GLY A 215 -6.57 9.87 7.98
C GLY A 215 -6.86 8.90 6.83
N TYR A 216 -6.99 7.60 7.10
CA TYR A 216 -7.38 6.59 6.14
C TYR A 216 -8.63 5.84 6.60
N GLY A 217 -9.39 5.27 5.65
CA GLY A 217 -10.61 4.52 5.93
C GLY A 217 -11.59 5.33 6.79
N GLU A 218 -11.94 4.79 7.96
CA GLU A 218 -12.85 5.43 8.91
C GLU A 218 -12.11 6.23 10.01
N SER A 219 -10.79 6.08 10.12
CA SER A 219 -9.96 6.80 11.08
C SER A 219 -9.86 8.28 10.74
N LYS A 220 -9.88 9.11 11.80
CA LYS A 220 -9.64 10.55 11.68
C LYS A 220 -8.14 10.85 11.82
N GLY A 221 -7.78 12.13 11.88
CA GLY A 221 -6.39 12.56 11.97
C GLY A 221 -5.81 12.94 10.62
N ASN A 222 -4.52 13.25 10.61
CA ASN A 222 -3.80 13.70 9.42
C ASN A 222 -2.40 13.06 9.38
N ALA A 223 -2.07 12.42 8.26
CA ALA A 223 -0.78 11.78 8.05
C ALA A 223 0.27 12.69 7.38
N ALA A 224 -0.11 13.87 6.87
CA ALA A 224 0.79 14.71 6.05
C ALA A 224 2.12 15.07 6.73
N ASN A 225 2.11 15.25 8.06
CA ASN A 225 3.31 15.57 8.84
C ASN A 225 3.64 14.47 9.87
N ALA A 226 2.97 13.33 9.78
CA ALA A 226 3.20 12.21 10.70
C ALA A 226 4.56 11.55 10.42
N THR A 227 5.07 10.90 11.45
CA THR A 227 6.28 10.07 11.39
C THR A 227 6.00 8.76 12.11
N SER A 228 6.93 7.82 12.09
CA SER A 228 6.79 6.58 12.87
C SER A 228 6.57 6.83 14.38
N LEU A 229 6.96 8.02 14.90
CA LEU A 229 6.63 8.42 16.27
C LEU A 229 5.14 8.72 16.44
N SER A 230 4.55 9.42 15.48
CA SER A 230 3.10 9.70 15.49
C SER A 230 2.28 8.40 15.39
N PHE A 231 2.71 7.47 14.54
CA PHE A 231 2.08 6.16 14.41
C PHE A 231 2.26 5.29 15.67
N ALA A 232 3.38 5.47 16.40
CA ALA A 232 3.56 4.84 17.71
C ALA A 232 2.57 5.37 18.76
N ASP A 233 2.18 6.64 18.69
CA ASP A 233 1.14 7.20 19.57
C ASP A 233 -0.25 6.60 19.23
N ASP A 234 -0.54 6.31 17.95
CA ASP A 234 -1.76 5.61 17.53
C ASP A 234 -1.79 4.17 18.05
N ALA A 235 -0.69 3.44 17.90
CA ALA A 235 -0.58 2.08 18.41
C ALA A 235 -0.67 2.03 19.96
N ALA A 236 -0.12 3.03 20.65
CA ALA A 236 -0.26 3.18 22.10
C ALA A 236 -1.70 3.47 22.53
N ALA A 237 -2.46 4.23 21.74
CA ALA A 237 -3.88 4.47 21.94
C ALA A 237 -4.69 3.17 21.80
N ALA A 238 -4.38 2.33 20.80
CA ALA A 238 -4.97 1.00 20.62
C ALA A 238 -4.71 0.09 21.83
N VAL A 239 -3.49 0.09 22.37
CA VAL A 239 -3.15 -0.62 23.61
C VAL A 239 -3.98 -0.10 24.79
N THR A 240 -4.11 1.23 24.93
CA THR A 240 -4.88 1.86 26.00
C THR A 240 -6.36 1.46 25.92
N TYR A 241 -6.92 1.40 24.71
CA TYR A 241 -8.27 0.90 24.48
C TYR A 241 -8.44 -0.55 24.99
N LEU A 242 -7.51 -1.45 24.63
CA LEU A 242 -7.56 -2.85 25.05
C LEU A 242 -7.41 -3.01 26.57
N LEU A 243 -6.64 -2.16 27.25
CA LEU A 243 -6.50 -2.15 28.69
C LEU A 243 -7.83 -1.84 29.42
N GLY A 244 -8.74 -1.13 28.78
CA GLY A 244 -10.07 -0.82 29.28
C GLY A 244 -11.14 -1.89 29.00
N ARG A 245 -10.82 -2.96 28.26
CA ARG A 245 -11.77 -4.00 27.88
C ARG A 245 -11.79 -5.15 28.92
N PRO A 246 -12.97 -5.48 29.49
CA PRO A 246 -13.07 -6.56 30.47
C PRO A 246 -12.77 -7.95 29.92
N GLU A 247 -12.96 -8.17 28.60
CA GLU A 247 -12.67 -9.43 27.93
C GLU A 247 -11.17 -9.64 27.70
N ILE A 248 -10.34 -8.62 27.89
CA ILE A 248 -8.90 -8.65 27.60
C ILE A 248 -8.11 -8.76 28.90
N ASN A 249 -7.12 -9.64 28.92
CA ASN A 249 -6.19 -9.71 30.04
C ASN A 249 -5.15 -8.58 29.92
N PRO A 250 -5.17 -7.59 30.83
CA PRO A 250 -4.29 -6.41 30.74
C PRO A 250 -2.80 -6.73 30.86
N LYS A 251 -2.44 -7.94 31.33
CA LYS A 251 -1.05 -8.41 31.44
C LYS A 251 -0.61 -9.22 30.22
N LYS A 252 -1.47 -9.38 29.22
CA LYS A 252 -1.23 -10.24 28.05
C LYS A 252 -1.53 -9.52 26.73
N ILE A 253 -1.28 -8.22 26.66
CA ILE A 253 -1.42 -7.42 25.44
C ILE A 253 -0.05 -7.30 24.77
N GLY A 254 0.04 -7.73 23.52
CA GLY A 254 1.24 -7.63 22.69
C GLY A 254 1.02 -6.79 21.44
N LEU A 255 2.11 -6.54 20.73
CA LEU A 255 2.14 -5.84 19.45
C LEU A 255 2.62 -6.80 18.36
N ALA A 256 2.01 -6.76 17.20
CA ALA A 256 2.51 -7.41 15.99
C ALA A 256 2.59 -6.36 14.88
N GLY A 257 3.80 -6.03 14.44
CA GLY A 257 4.03 -5.00 13.44
C GLY A 257 4.71 -5.57 12.20
N HIS A 258 4.18 -5.23 11.04
CA HIS A 258 4.75 -5.59 9.74
C HIS A 258 5.57 -4.43 9.17
N SER A 259 6.72 -4.74 8.57
CA SER A 259 7.57 -3.74 7.93
C SER A 259 7.83 -2.54 8.86
N GLU A 260 7.42 -1.30 8.53
CA GLU A 260 7.52 -0.15 9.43
C GLU A 260 6.82 -0.38 10.77
N GLY A 261 5.72 -1.13 10.82
CA GLY A 261 5.08 -1.55 12.06
C GLY A 261 6.03 -2.29 13.01
N GLY A 262 7.01 -3.01 12.45
CA GLY A 262 8.11 -3.63 13.19
C GLY A 262 9.10 -2.64 13.79
N LEU A 263 9.18 -1.40 13.30
CA LEU A 263 9.87 -0.27 13.94
C LEU A 263 8.96 0.42 14.98
N ILE A 264 7.69 0.57 14.68
CA ILE A 264 6.71 1.23 15.56
C ILE A 264 6.54 0.43 16.86
N ALA A 265 6.46 -0.89 16.79
CA ALA A 265 6.29 -1.75 17.96
C ALA A 265 7.37 -1.57 19.05
N PRO A 266 8.68 -1.56 18.76
CA PRO A 266 9.70 -1.27 19.77
C PRO A 266 9.67 0.18 20.26
N ILE A 267 9.26 1.17 19.44
CA ILE A 267 9.06 2.55 19.90
C ILE A 267 7.99 2.59 21.01
N VAL A 268 6.85 1.93 20.80
CA VAL A 268 5.80 1.82 21.82
C VAL A 268 6.31 1.10 23.07
N ALA A 269 6.92 -0.08 22.90
CA ALA A 269 7.36 -0.91 24.02
C ALA A 269 8.52 -0.29 24.82
N SER A 270 9.34 0.56 24.22
CA SER A 270 10.40 1.30 24.94
C SER A 270 9.83 2.26 25.99
N LYS A 271 8.60 2.75 25.78
CA LYS A 271 7.91 3.73 26.63
C LYS A 271 6.77 3.11 27.45
N ASN A 272 6.21 1.98 27.03
CA ASN A 272 5.02 1.37 27.64
C ASN A 272 5.32 -0.01 28.23
N LYS A 273 5.40 -0.09 29.55
CA LYS A 273 5.68 -1.34 30.28
C LYS A 273 4.52 -2.35 30.29
N ASN A 274 3.34 -1.98 29.80
CA ASN A 274 2.19 -2.88 29.71
C ASN A 274 2.28 -3.81 28.48
N ILE A 275 3.27 -3.61 27.59
CA ILE A 275 3.47 -4.49 26.45
C ILE A 275 4.06 -5.82 26.94
N ALA A 276 3.28 -6.89 26.73
CA ALA A 276 3.62 -8.23 27.21
C ALA A 276 4.56 -8.99 26.24
N PHE A 277 4.52 -8.70 24.96
CA PHE A 277 5.38 -9.28 23.91
C PHE A 277 5.35 -8.46 22.63
N ILE A 278 6.35 -8.67 21.76
CA ILE A 278 6.39 -8.13 20.39
C ILE A 278 6.57 -9.27 19.40
N ILE A 279 5.80 -9.21 18.31
CA ILE A 279 6.02 -9.96 17.06
C ILE A 279 6.44 -8.95 16.00
N SER A 280 7.66 -9.05 15.52
CA SER A 280 8.17 -8.22 14.41
C SER A 280 8.15 -9.04 13.13
N LEU A 281 7.35 -8.62 12.17
CA LEU A 281 7.17 -9.24 10.87
C LEU A 281 7.95 -8.42 9.86
N ALA A 282 9.11 -8.91 9.39
CA ALA A 282 9.99 -8.20 8.46
C ALA A 282 10.33 -6.76 8.91
N GLY A 283 10.50 -6.56 10.23
CA GLY A 283 10.73 -5.24 10.80
C GLY A 283 12.16 -4.75 10.66
N PRO A 284 12.37 -3.41 10.63
CA PRO A 284 13.67 -2.76 10.56
C PRO A 284 14.58 -3.03 11.78
N GLY A 285 15.82 -3.39 11.50
CA GLY A 285 16.91 -3.44 12.47
C GLY A 285 17.96 -2.34 12.27
N VAL A 286 18.06 -1.81 11.05
CA VAL A 286 18.97 -0.74 10.66
C VAL A 286 18.21 0.48 10.16
N SER A 287 18.93 1.57 9.86
CA SER A 287 18.32 2.82 9.39
C SER A 287 17.58 2.66 8.07
N GLY A 288 16.58 3.50 7.83
CA GLY A 288 15.86 3.54 6.55
C GLY A 288 16.80 3.80 5.37
N TYR A 289 17.87 4.57 5.57
CA TYR A 289 18.91 4.76 4.56
C TYR A 289 19.57 3.42 4.16
N ASP A 290 19.95 2.60 5.14
CA ASP A 290 20.58 1.31 4.88
C ASP A 290 19.60 0.31 4.25
N ILE A 291 18.33 0.31 4.71
CA ILE A 291 17.26 -0.52 4.14
C ILE A 291 17.05 -0.17 2.67
N LEU A 292 16.80 1.10 2.36
CA LEU A 292 16.51 1.54 1.00
C LEU A 292 17.72 1.37 0.06
N SER A 293 18.95 1.41 0.61
CA SER A 293 20.16 1.06 -0.13
C SER A 293 20.11 -0.37 -0.65
N LYS A 294 19.85 -1.31 0.25
CA LYS A 294 19.78 -2.74 -0.07
C LYS A 294 18.58 -3.04 -0.95
N GLN A 295 17.40 -2.53 -0.57
CA GLN A 295 16.15 -2.70 -1.30
C GLN A 295 16.25 -2.23 -2.76
N THR A 296 16.83 -1.05 -3.01
CA THR A 296 17.00 -0.52 -4.37
C THR A 296 17.80 -1.50 -5.23
N ARG A 297 18.91 -2.02 -4.70
CA ARG A 297 19.75 -2.98 -5.41
C ARG A 297 19.01 -4.31 -5.65
N ASP A 298 18.44 -4.90 -4.60
CA ASP A 298 17.82 -6.22 -4.66
C ASP A 298 16.60 -6.24 -5.60
N VAL A 299 15.75 -5.22 -5.52
CA VAL A 299 14.53 -5.12 -6.35
C VAL A 299 14.88 -4.88 -7.82
N LEU A 300 15.83 -3.98 -8.12
CA LEU A 300 16.25 -3.72 -9.50
C LEU A 300 16.94 -4.95 -10.12
N MET A 301 17.82 -5.62 -9.38
CA MET A 301 18.44 -6.87 -9.85
C MET A 301 17.40 -7.95 -10.13
N ALA A 302 16.43 -8.13 -9.24
CA ALA A 302 15.33 -9.08 -9.42
C ALA A 302 14.41 -8.72 -10.60
N SER A 303 14.37 -7.45 -10.98
CA SER A 303 13.63 -6.96 -12.15
C SER A 303 14.42 -7.09 -13.47
N GLY A 304 15.65 -7.62 -13.42
CA GLY A 304 16.50 -7.83 -14.59
C GLY A 304 17.34 -6.62 -15.01
N SER A 305 17.45 -5.59 -14.16
CA SER A 305 18.33 -4.46 -14.41
C SER A 305 19.80 -4.89 -14.37
N SER A 306 20.63 -4.27 -15.21
CA SER A 306 22.08 -4.48 -15.20
C SER A 306 22.72 -3.87 -13.96
N GLU A 307 23.92 -4.34 -13.58
CA GLU A 307 24.68 -3.77 -12.47
C GLU A 307 24.95 -2.27 -12.65
N THR A 308 25.17 -1.82 -13.88
CA THR A 308 25.35 -0.39 -14.20
C THR A 308 24.12 0.43 -13.89
N GLU A 309 22.94 -0.04 -14.33
CA GLU A 309 21.65 0.64 -14.06
C GLU A 309 21.36 0.68 -12.55
N VAL A 310 21.62 -0.40 -11.84
CA VAL A 310 21.46 -0.48 -10.39
C VAL A 310 22.38 0.52 -9.68
N GLU A 311 23.66 0.62 -10.09
CA GLU A 311 24.61 1.55 -9.47
C GLU A 311 24.25 3.01 -9.77
N GLU A 312 23.82 3.33 -10.99
CA GLU A 312 23.34 4.66 -11.34
C GLU A 312 22.11 5.08 -10.54
N ALA A 313 21.12 4.19 -10.44
CA ALA A 313 19.89 4.43 -9.65
C ALA A 313 20.24 4.61 -8.16
N TRP A 314 21.11 3.74 -7.62
CA TRP A 314 21.55 3.85 -6.24
C TRP A 314 22.36 5.13 -5.98
N SER A 315 23.29 5.48 -6.86
CA SER A 315 24.07 6.71 -6.73
C SER A 315 23.16 7.93 -6.67
N THR A 316 22.15 8.00 -7.54
CA THR A 316 21.16 9.09 -7.57
C THR A 316 20.35 9.15 -6.28
N ASN A 317 19.79 8.02 -5.85
CA ASN A 317 18.98 7.94 -4.62
C ASN A 317 19.82 8.24 -3.37
N SER A 318 21.00 7.68 -3.26
CA SER A 318 21.91 7.88 -2.14
C SER A 318 22.29 9.34 -1.94
N ASN A 319 22.59 10.06 -3.03
CA ASN A 319 22.90 11.49 -2.95
C ASN A 319 21.67 12.31 -2.54
N LEU A 320 20.49 12.01 -3.09
CA LEU A 320 19.24 12.64 -2.68
C LEU A 320 18.98 12.41 -1.18
N PHE A 321 19.11 11.20 -0.69
CA PHE A 321 18.92 10.87 0.72
C PHE A 321 19.91 11.62 1.62
N LYS A 322 21.19 11.66 1.25
CA LYS A 322 22.22 12.42 2.01
C LYS A 322 21.89 13.90 2.10
N ILE A 323 21.47 14.53 1.00
CA ILE A 323 21.09 15.94 0.98
C ILE A 323 19.87 16.16 1.90
N VAL A 324 18.85 15.31 1.77
CA VAL A 324 17.60 15.40 2.56
C VAL A 324 17.89 15.21 4.05
N MET A 325 18.75 14.28 4.44
CA MET A 325 19.14 14.07 5.84
C MET A 325 20.00 15.21 6.41
N ALA A 326 20.88 15.78 5.60
CA ALA A 326 21.81 16.83 6.04
C ALA A 326 21.16 18.22 6.14
N GLN A 327 20.17 18.52 5.30
CA GLN A 327 19.52 19.82 5.23
C GLN A 327 18.12 19.80 5.88
N PRO A 328 17.94 20.38 7.09
CA PRO A 328 16.65 20.36 7.82
C PRO A 328 15.53 21.10 7.11
N ASP A 329 15.86 22.20 6.41
CA ASP A 329 14.85 22.99 5.68
C ASP A 329 14.50 22.26 4.37
N GLN A 330 13.24 21.84 4.26
CA GLN A 330 12.75 21.08 3.10
C GLN A 330 12.90 21.84 1.76
N ARG A 331 12.70 23.17 1.75
CA ARG A 331 12.82 23.96 0.52
C ARG A 331 14.29 24.08 0.09
N LYS A 332 15.19 24.29 1.07
CA LYS A 332 16.62 24.33 0.79
C LYS A 332 17.12 22.95 0.33
N ALA A 333 16.71 21.86 0.98
CA ALA A 333 17.06 20.52 0.57
C ALA A 333 16.60 20.21 -0.86
N ALA A 334 15.37 20.59 -1.23
CA ALA A 334 14.88 20.43 -2.59
C ALA A 334 15.71 21.21 -3.62
N LYS A 335 16.08 22.47 -3.28
CA LYS A 335 16.93 23.29 -4.13
C LYS A 335 18.33 22.70 -4.30
N GLU A 336 18.97 22.32 -3.20
CA GLU A 336 20.31 21.69 -3.20
C GLU A 336 20.32 20.37 -4.01
N ALA A 337 19.27 19.55 -3.85
CA ALA A 337 19.13 18.31 -4.61
C ALA A 337 18.99 18.58 -6.11
N MET A 338 18.17 19.56 -6.51
CA MET A 338 18.00 19.94 -7.92
C MET A 338 19.31 20.50 -8.52
N GLU A 339 20.03 21.33 -7.77
CA GLU A 339 21.32 21.89 -8.19
C GLU A 339 22.37 20.80 -8.36
N TRP A 340 22.42 19.86 -7.41
CA TRP A 340 23.31 18.71 -7.49
C TRP A 340 22.99 17.85 -8.73
N TYR A 341 21.72 17.47 -8.92
CA TYR A 341 21.34 16.59 -10.02
C TYR A 341 21.53 17.25 -11.40
N SER A 342 21.28 18.56 -11.50
CA SER A 342 21.53 19.34 -12.71
C SER A 342 23.01 19.27 -13.12
N LYS A 343 23.94 19.44 -12.15
CA LYS A 343 25.39 19.34 -12.38
C LYS A 343 25.81 17.92 -12.75
N ASP A 344 25.20 16.90 -12.15
CA ASP A 344 25.47 15.49 -12.47
C ASP A 344 25.08 15.17 -13.92
N LEU A 345 23.93 15.66 -14.38
CA LEU A 345 23.50 15.50 -15.78
C LEU A 345 24.41 16.25 -16.77
N ASP A 346 24.89 17.45 -16.40
CA ASP A 346 25.85 18.20 -17.21
C ASP A 346 27.16 17.44 -17.35
N ALA A 347 27.67 16.86 -16.26
CA ALA A 347 28.89 16.04 -16.28
C ALA A 347 28.74 14.76 -17.12
N LYS A 348 27.54 14.20 -17.20
CA LYS A 348 27.21 13.01 -18.00
C LYS A 348 26.94 13.31 -19.48
N GLY A 349 26.91 14.59 -19.89
CA GLY A 349 26.69 14.99 -21.28
C GLY A 349 25.33 14.60 -21.82
N VAL A 350 24.30 14.59 -20.99
CA VAL A 350 22.92 14.19 -21.37
C VAL A 350 22.31 15.19 -22.34
N THR A 351 21.60 14.69 -23.35
CA THR A 351 20.94 15.54 -24.36
C THR A 351 19.87 16.46 -23.74
N PRO A 352 19.54 17.61 -24.37
CA PRO A 352 18.53 18.54 -23.82
C PRO A 352 17.16 17.92 -23.56
N ASP A 353 16.70 17.03 -24.44
CA ASP A 353 15.41 16.36 -24.29
C ASP A 353 15.41 15.34 -23.16
N GLU A 354 16.41 14.47 -23.11
CA GLU A 354 16.60 13.52 -21.99
C GLU A 354 16.76 14.24 -20.66
N ARG A 355 17.51 15.38 -20.65
CA ARG A 355 17.69 16.21 -19.47
C ARG A 355 16.35 16.71 -18.91
N ARG A 356 15.48 17.24 -19.77
CA ARG A 356 14.17 17.73 -19.36
C ARG A 356 13.37 16.64 -18.62
N ASP A 357 13.33 15.43 -19.20
CA ASP A 357 12.59 14.31 -18.65
C ASP A 357 13.19 13.79 -17.36
N LYS A 358 14.52 13.67 -17.29
CA LYS A 358 15.23 13.26 -16.07
C LYS A 358 15.05 14.27 -14.93
N ILE A 359 15.10 15.57 -15.20
CA ILE A 359 14.85 16.64 -14.23
C ILE A 359 13.41 16.56 -13.70
N ALA A 360 12.43 16.37 -14.56
CA ALA A 360 11.03 16.25 -14.14
C ALA A 360 10.80 15.02 -13.23
N ALA A 361 11.36 13.87 -13.60
CA ALA A 361 11.28 12.64 -12.79
C ALA A 361 11.99 12.81 -11.43
N PHE A 362 13.18 13.41 -11.41
CA PHE A 362 13.93 13.65 -10.17
C PHE A 362 13.21 14.64 -9.25
N ALA A 363 12.62 15.72 -9.79
CA ALA A 363 11.82 16.66 -9.01
C ALA A 363 10.63 15.98 -8.30
N GLN A 364 10.00 15.01 -8.95
CA GLN A 364 8.96 14.17 -8.34
C GLN A 364 9.55 13.30 -7.22
N GLY A 365 10.69 12.65 -7.46
CA GLY A 365 11.39 11.85 -6.46
C GLY A 365 11.74 12.65 -5.21
N ILE A 366 12.15 13.91 -5.36
CA ILE A 366 12.36 14.82 -4.23
C ILE A 366 11.09 14.94 -3.39
N GLY A 367 9.91 15.12 -4.00
CA GLY A 367 8.65 15.22 -3.26
C GLY A 367 8.31 13.97 -2.45
N GLN A 368 8.68 12.81 -2.95
CA GLN A 368 8.48 11.53 -2.26
C GLN A 368 9.45 11.33 -1.08
N VAL A 369 10.67 11.81 -1.21
CA VAL A 369 11.73 11.61 -0.21
C VAL A 369 11.80 12.72 0.82
N ASN A 370 11.49 13.95 0.42
CA ASN A 370 11.68 15.15 1.23
C ASN A 370 10.44 15.52 2.06
N ASN A 371 9.77 14.55 2.64
CA ASN A 371 8.64 14.73 3.55
C ASN A 371 9.02 14.34 4.99
N PRO A 372 8.26 14.74 6.01
CA PRO A 372 8.62 14.48 7.41
C PRO A 372 8.78 13.01 7.74
N TRP A 373 7.90 12.15 7.21
CA TRP A 373 7.95 10.71 7.43
C TRP A 373 9.24 10.10 6.88
N MET A 374 9.55 10.32 5.60
CA MET A 374 10.73 9.72 4.96
C MET A 374 12.03 10.23 5.59
N ARG A 375 12.09 11.53 5.94
CA ARG A 375 13.24 12.11 6.66
C ARG A 375 13.48 11.43 8.01
N TYR A 376 12.41 11.18 8.76
CA TYR A 376 12.50 10.46 10.02
C TYR A 376 12.97 9.03 9.80
N PHE A 377 12.35 8.31 8.86
CA PHE A 377 12.67 6.93 8.54
C PHE A 377 14.14 6.77 8.10
N LEU A 378 14.61 7.59 7.16
CA LEU A 378 16.00 7.57 6.67
C LEU A 378 17.04 7.72 7.80
N SER A 379 16.76 8.61 8.76
CA SER A 379 17.72 9.00 9.80
C SER A 379 17.59 8.20 11.10
N THR A 380 16.52 7.42 11.25
CA THR A 380 16.23 6.70 12.49
C THR A 380 17.07 5.42 12.57
N ASP A 381 17.79 5.24 13.68
CA ASP A 381 18.39 3.95 14.04
C ASP A 381 17.41 3.15 14.92
N PRO A 382 16.78 2.08 14.41
CA PRO A 382 15.86 1.26 15.19
C PRO A 382 16.49 0.59 16.40
N ALA A 383 17.79 0.35 16.37
CA ALA A 383 18.52 -0.32 17.44
C ALA A 383 18.40 0.41 18.78
N VAL A 384 18.24 1.73 18.77
CA VAL A 384 18.04 2.52 20.01
C VAL A 384 16.76 2.16 20.74
N PHE A 385 15.70 1.87 20.00
CA PHE A 385 14.41 1.45 20.58
C PHE A 385 14.44 -0.03 20.96
N TRP A 386 15.00 -0.90 20.11
CA TRP A 386 15.14 -2.32 20.39
C TRP A 386 15.93 -2.59 21.68
N LYS A 387 16.95 -1.80 21.96
CA LYS A 387 17.74 -1.88 23.20
C LYS A 387 16.90 -1.66 24.48
N GLU A 388 15.84 -0.85 24.38
CA GLU A 388 14.96 -0.53 25.51
C GLU A 388 13.84 -1.56 25.71
N VAL A 389 13.61 -2.48 24.77
CA VAL A 389 12.57 -3.52 24.86
C VAL A 389 12.89 -4.54 25.96
N LYS A 390 11.98 -4.71 26.92
CA LYS A 390 12.14 -5.64 28.06
C LYS A 390 11.21 -6.85 28.00
N CYS A 391 10.16 -6.82 27.17
CA CYS A 391 9.26 -7.95 26.96
C CYS A 391 9.87 -8.98 25.98
N PRO A 392 9.34 -10.22 25.94
CA PRO A 392 9.71 -11.21 24.95
C PRO A 392 9.51 -10.70 23.52
N VAL A 393 10.44 -11.05 22.62
CA VAL A 393 10.42 -10.66 21.21
C VAL A 393 10.52 -11.91 20.34
N LEU A 394 9.66 -11.98 19.32
CA LEU A 394 9.82 -12.87 18.18
C LEU A 394 10.00 -11.97 16.93
N ALA A 395 11.13 -12.08 16.23
CA ALA A 395 11.37 -11.40 14.97
C ALA A 395 11.46 -12.45 13.86
N LEU A 396 10.57 -12.34 12.87
CA LEU A 396 10.51 -13.20 11.70
C LEU A 396 10.84 -12.42 10.43
N ASN A 397 11.45 -13.10 9.47
CA ASN A 397 11.64 -12.55 8.14
C ASN A 397 11.73 -13.69 7.10
N GLY A 398 11.32 -13.41 5.86
CA GLY A 398 11.55 -14.30 4.73
C GLY A 398 12.99 -14.21 4.22
N ASP A 399 13.55 -15.32 3.73
CA ASP A 399 14.88 -15.33 3.12
C ASP A 399 14.90 -14.74 1.69
N ARG A 400 13.69 -14.56 1.09
CA ARG A 400 13.49 -13.91 -0.20
C ARG A 400 12.84 -12.52 -0.07
N ASP A 401 12.92 -11.93 1.10
CA ASP A 401 12.48 -10.57 1.32
C ASP A 401 13.48 -9.58 0.69
N LEU A 402 13.09 -8.96 -0.43
CA LEU A 402 13.88 -7.96 -1.15
C LEU A 402 13.66 -6.53 -0.64
N GLN A 403 12.71 -6.32 0.30
CA GLN A 403 12.40 -5.00 0.84
C GLN A 403 13.11 -4.75 2.17
N VAL A 404 13.01 -5.69 3.11
CA VAL A 404 13.71 -5.63 4.40
C VAL A 404 14.55 -6.90 4.54
N ASN A 405 15.76 -6.86 4.03
CA ASN A 405 16.63 -8.03 3.97
C ASN A 405 16.92 -8.61 5.37
N TYR A 406 16.70 -9.92 5.55
CA TYR A 406 16.81 -10.60 6.84
C TYR A 406 18.24 -10.62 7.39
N GLU A 407 19.25 -10.75 6.52
CA GLU A 407 20.66 -10.79 6.94
C GLU A 407 21.11 -9.44 7.50
N GLN A 408 20.56 -8.36 6.95
CA GLN A 408 20.83 -7.01 7.41
C GLN A 408 20.13 -6.69 8.73
N ASN A 409 18.88 -7.13 8.92
CA ASN A 409 18.01 -6.64 9.98
C ASN A 409 17.94 -7.56 11.21
N LEU A 410 17.73 -8.86 11.06
CA LEU A 410 17.53 -9.78 12.20
C LEU A 410 18.74 -9.85 13.15
N PRO A 411 20.01 -9.88 12.69
CA PRO A 411 21.16 -9.88 13.59
C PRO A 411 21.24 -8.61 14.43
N VAL A 412 20.92 -7.45 13.84
CA VAL A 412 20.97 -6.14 14.53
C VAL A 412 19.86 -6.06 15.58
N ILE A 413 18.63 -6.46 15.25
CA ILE A 413 17.52 -6.54 16.23
C ILE A 413 17.93 -7.42 17.41
N LYS A 414 18.46 -8.62 17.16
CA LYS A 414 18.90 -9.55 18.20
C LYS A 414 20.00 -8.96 19.06
N ALA A 415 20.99 -8.34 18.45
CA ALA A 415 22.10 -7.70 19.15
C ALA A 415 21.63 -6.53 20.03
N ALA A 416 20.77 -5.66 19.50
CA ALA A 416 20.23 -4.51 20.21
C ALA A 416 19.40 -4.94 21.44
N VAL A 417 18.45 -5.85 21.26
CA VAL A 417 17.61 -6.39 22.35
C VAL A 417 18.47 -7.04 23.44
N THR A 418 19.46 -7.84 23.01
CA THR A 418 20.38 -8.53 23.96
C THR A 418 21.27 -7.55 24.70
N SER A 419 21.81 -6.53 24.01
CA SER A 419 22.66 -5.50 24.65
C SER A 419 21.89 -4.67 25.68
N GLY A 420 20.56 -4.53 25.50
CA GLY A 420 19.64 -3.95 26.49
C GLY A 420 19.37 -4.85 27.71
N GLY A 421 20.00 -6.03 27.78
CA GLY A 421 19.84 -6.99 28.88
C GLY A 421 18.63 -7.94 28.72
N ASN A 422 17.90 -7.87 27.62
CA ASN A 422 16.78 -8.75 27.36
C ASN A 422 17.21 -10.01 26.59
N LYS A 423 17.22 -11.16 27.27
CA LYS A 423 17.58 -12.46 26.68
C LYS A 423 16.38 -13.20 26.06
N LYS A 424 15.17 -12.62 26.12
CA LYS A 424 13.93 -13.24 25.63
C LYS A 424 13.64 -12.84 24.18
N ILE A 425 14.62 -13.00 23.32
CA ILE A 425 14.49 -12.76 21.87
C ILE A 425 14.70 -14.05 21.09
N LYS A 426 13.83 -14.31 20.13
CA LYS A 426 13.97 -15.35 19.13
C LYS A 426 13.90 -14.70 17.73
N THR A 427 14.85 -15.01 16.89
CA THR A 427 14.82 -14.66 15.45
C THR A 427 14.53 -15.91 14.65
N VAL A 428 13.73 -15.79 13.59
CA VAL A 428 13.36 -16.88 12.68
C VAL A 428 13.46 -16.39 11.25
N VAL A 429 14.17 -17.13 10.42
CA VAL A 429 14.19 -16.96 8.96
C VAL A 429 13.28 -18.01 8.36
N LEU A 430 12.37 -17.61 7.49
CA LEU A 430 11.42 -18.47 6.80
C LEU A 430 11.91 -18.72 5.36
N PRO A 431 12.34 -19.95 5.04
CA PRO A 431 12.85 -20.25 3.71
C PRO A 431 11.76 -20.13 2.64
N GLY A 432 12.09 -19.50 1.51
CA GLY A 432 11.18 -19.35 0.37
C GLY A 432 10.09 -18.30 0.55
N HIS A 433 10.19 -17.41 1.55
CA HIS A 433 9.16 -16.41 1.83
C HIS A 433 9.61 -14.99 1.41
N ASN A 434 8.67 -14.24 0.84
CA ASN A 434 8.84 -12.83 0.48
C ASN A 434 8.53 -11.89 1.66
N HIS A 435 8.49 -10.58 1.40
CA HIS A 435 8.18 -9.55 2.38
C HIS A 435 6.77 -9.66 3.00
N LEU A 436 5.79 -10.15 2.23
CA LEU A 436 4.41 -10.39 2.70
C LEU A 436 4.24 -11.76 3.37
N PHE A 437 5.31 -12.49 3.63
CA PHE A 437 5.28 -13.84 4.18
C PHE A 437 4.52 -14.85 3.31
N GLN A 438 4.54 -14.68 1.99
CA GLN A 438 4.03 -15.63 1.03
C GLN A 438 5.17 -16.54 0.54
N HIS A 439 4.88 -17.80 0.25
CA HIS A 439 5.80 -18.63 -0.51
C HIS A 439 5.96 -18.07 -1.92
N CYS A 440 7.18 -17.85 -2.35
CA CYS A 440 7.49 -17.16 -3.60
C CYS A 440 8.64 -17.81 -4.37
N THR A 441 8.83 -17.40 -5.63
CA THR A 441 9.91 -17.89 -6.50
C THR A 441 11.10 -16.94 -6.47
N THR A 442 10.90 -15.65 -6.66
CA THR A 442 11.98 -14.64 -6.75
C THR A 442 12.01 -13.68 -5.56
N GLY A 443 10.87 -13.48 -4.89
CA GLY A 443 10.68 -12.47 -3.86
C GLY A 443 10.40 -11.07 -4.42
N SER A 444 10.37 -10.94 -5.75
CA SER A 444 10.02 -9.66 -6.39
C SER A 444 8.61 -9.21 -6.04
N PRO A 445 8.39 -7.91 -5.73
CA PRO A 445 7.04 -7.39 -5.54
C PRO A 445 6.10 -7.63 -6.72
N ALA A 446 6.63 -7.83 -7.93
CA ALA A 446 5.84 -8.16 -9.12
C ALA A 446 5.13 -9.53 -9.03
N GLU A 447 5.59 -10.44 -8.17
CA GLU A 447 4.94 -11.74 -7.95
C GLU A 447 3.72 -11.65 -7.03
N TYR A 448 3.69 -10.68 -6.11
CA TYR A 448 2.75 -10.66 -4.98
C TYR A 448 1.29 -10.80 -5.42
N ILE A 449 0.88 -10.07 -6.44
CA ILE A 449 -0.52 -10.07 -6.92
C ILE A 449 -0.94 -11.43 -7.49
N THR A 450 -0.01 -12.20 -8.07
CA THR A 450 -0.27 -13.50 -8.73
C THR A 450 -0.23 -14.68 -7.77
N ILE A 451 0.37 -14.51 -6.60
CA ILE A 451 0.40 -15.54 -5.55
C ILE A 451 -1.00 -15.60 -4.93
N GLU A 452 -1.59 -16.80 -4.81
CA GLU A 452 -2.92 -16.97 -4.18
C GLU A 452 -2.84 -16.97 -2.64
N GLU A 453 -1.70 -17.41 -2.09
CA GLU A 453 -1.44 -17.40 -0.65
C GLU A 453 -1.32 -15.96 -0.15
N THR A 454 -2.14 -15.60 0.85
CA THR A 454 -2.10 -14.26 1.47
C THR A 454 -1.07 -14.19 2.58
N PHE A 455 -0.96 -15.23 3.42
CA PHE A 455 0.01 -15.30 4.50
C PHE A 455 0.32 -16.76 4.83
N SER A 456 1.59 -17.11 4.90
CA SER A 456 2.05 -18.48 5.06
C SER A 456 1.47 -19.16 6.33
N PRO A 457 0.92 -20.39 6.21
CA PRO A 457 0.53 -21.20 7.35
C PRO A 457 1.68 -21.45 8.34
N ASP A 458 2.91 -21.58 7.85
CA ASP A 458 4.10 -21.77 8.70
C ASP A 458 4.36 -20.54 9.58
N ALA A 459 4.25 -19.35 9.01
CA ALA A 459 4.38 -18.10 9.76
C ALA A 459 3.25 -17.94 10.79
N LEU A 460 1.99 -18.24 10.42
CA LEU A 460 0.84 -18.22 11.33
C LEU A 460 1.04 -19.15 12.53
N ASP A 461 1.50 -20.35 12.27
CA ASP A 461 1.75 -21.38 13.32
C ASP A 461 2.88 -20.94 14.27
N ILE A 462 4.00 -20.43 13.74
CA ILE A 462 5.12 -19.94 14.54
C ILE A 462 4.69 -18.77 15.44
N ILE A 463 3.96 -17.81 14.89
CA ILE A 463 3.44 -16.65 15.63
C ILE A 463 2.54 -17.13 16.77
N THR A 464 1.55 -17.95 16.44
CA THR A 464 0.55 -18.45 17.40
C THR A 464 1.20 -19.25 18.53
N LYS A 465 2.09 -20.20 18.20
CA LYS A 465 2.84 -20.99 19.18
C LYS A 465 3.70 -20.12 20.09
N SER A 466 4.32 -19.08 19.52
CA SER A 466 5.13 -18.15 20.29
C SER A 466 4.29 -17.35 21.28
N ILE A 467 3.14 -16.83 20.86
CA ILE A 467 2.22 -16.08 21.72
C ILE A 467 1.69 -16.99 22.83
N LYS A 468 1.15 -18.17 22.48
CA LYS A 468 0.61 -19.12 23.46
C LYS A 468 1.66 -19.54 24.49
N LYS A 469 2.87 -19.87 24.08
CA LYS A 469 3.98 -20.22 24.98
C LYS A 469 4.35 -19.05 25.88
N THR A 470 4.48 -17.86 25.34
CA THR A 470 4.88 -16.66 26.08
C THR A 470 3.81 -16.25 27.10
N MET A 471 2.55 -16.31 26.71
CA MET A 471 1.40 -15.93 27.53
C MET A 471 0.86 -17.06 28.40
N LYS A 472 1.44 -18.26 28.31
CA LYS A 472 0.98 -19.48 29.05
C LYS A 472 -0.51 -19.72 28.82
N VAL A 473 -0.93 -19.72 27.55
CA VAL A 473 -2.29 -20.04 27.11
C VAL A 473 -2.30 -21.44 26.54
N LYS A 474 -3.35 -22.23 26.86
CA LYS A 474 -3.53 -23.60 26.38
C LYS A 474 -4.01 -23.65 24.92
#